data_67acdded61477aa66d5b4c7ca06fde9a
#
_entry.id   67acdded61477aa66d5b4c7ca06fde9a
#
_cell.length_a   1.000
_cell.length_b   1.000
_cell.length_c   1.000
_cell.angle_alpha   90.00
_cell.angle_beta   90.00
_cell.angle_gamma   90.00
#
_symmetry.space_group_name_H-M   'P 1'
#
loop_
_entity.id
_entity.type
_entity.pdbx_description
1 polymer ?
#
loop_
_entity_poly.entity_id
_entity_poly.type
_entity_poly.pdbx_seq_one_letter_code
_entity_poly.pdbx_strand_id
1 'polypeptide(L)'
;MHLTYVRPIASSENKPLICDPEAIFHEDGFIAAFKQAQATNEPTEARKEMVGWLREAQSSGRALIAQAFQEKPFNSRPMTRAYTYLTDHLVCAALHVAITTLGAEPTAKERLSVIAVGGYGRREMAPSSDVDLLFLTPQKVTPWAENVIETMLYILWDLKLKVGHATRTISDCIQLGTEDYTICTAMLEHRFVVGDIDLGEELDRKLWSDLFKPSMGRAFIQAKLDERDKRHEKQGQRYVVEPNVKEGKGGLRDLQSLFWIAKFIHRVQDADDLVEKGVFTSEEYDSFVAAKNFLWAVRSHLHLITKRATEQLTFDMQVMVAEAMEYKDTDGRRGVEVFMQAYFRHATEVGDLTRILLSNLETLHIKDGPLLERWFKRRRKVKEGYQVVNNRLTVTDEKVFLSDKLNLLRLFEEALRTGMLIHPDAMRLVKSNLDLIDNDMRTTPEAQRIFLDLMLKHDNPERALRRMNELGGYYATKTHS
;
A
#
# COMPACT_ATOMS: atom_id res chain seq x y z
N MET A 1 -19.12 -32.62 21.52
CA MET A 1 -19.51 -31.19 21.31
C MET A 1 -19.35 -30.89 19.82
N HIS A 2 -20.43 -30.68 19.07
CA HIS A 2 -20.30 -30.32 17.67
C HIS A 2 -19.63 -28.94 17.60
N LEU A 3 -18.39 -28.88 17.15
CA LEU A 3 -17.73 -27.60 16.87
C LEU A 3 -18.59 -26.85 15.86
N THR A 4 -19.22 -25.77 16.29
CA THR A 4 -19.97 -24.89 15.42
C THR A 4 -18.98 -24.24 14.44
N TYR A 5 -19.33 -24.18 13.16
CA TYR A 5 -18.52 -23.44 12.18
C TYR A 5 -18.29 -22.00 12.67
N VAL A 6 -17.03 -21.65 12.81
CA VAL A 6 -16.65 -20.30 13.23
C VAL A 6 -16.56 -19.43 12.00
N ARG A 7 -17.48 -18.48 11.90
CA ARG A 7 -17.50 -17.48 10.83
C ARG A 7 -16.27 -16.59 10.91
N PRO A 8 -15.76 -16.11 9.76
CA PRO A 8 -14.80 -15.02 9.79
C PRO A 8 -15.37 -13.87 10.59
N ILE A 9 -14.57 -13.25 11.45
CA ILE A 9 -15.04 -12.05 12.15
C ILE A 9 -15.34 -11.00 11.08
N ALA A 10 -16.62 -10.66 10.95
CA ALA A 10 -17.05 -9.56 10.11
C ALA A 10 -16.24 -8.33 10.53
N SER A 11 -15.65 -7.62 9.57
CA SER A 11 -15.06 -6.34 9.91
C SER A 11 -16.14 -5.48 10.56
N SER A 12 -15.82 -4.81 11.65
CA SER A 12 -16.66 -3.77 12.25
C SER A 12 -16.99 -2.64 11.24
N GLU A 13 -16.29 -2.63 10.13
CA GLU A 13 -16.48 -1.74 9.00
C GLU A 13 -17.42 -2.42 7.98
N ASN A 14 -18.63 -1.93 7.92
CA ASN A 14 -19.63 -2.29 6.89
C ASN A 14 -19.23 -1.69 5.52
N LYS A 15 -17.97 -1.92 5.09
CA LYS A 15 -17.43 -1.38 3.83
C LYS A 15 -17.89 -2.25 2.66
N PRO A 16 -18.41 -1.67 1.56
CA PRO A 16 -19.04 -2.42 0.48
C PRO A 16 -18.06 -3.38 -0.22
N LEU A 17 -18.56 -4.55 -0.61
CA LEU A 17 -17.94 -5.46 -1.57
C LEU A 17 -18.42 -5.10 -2.99
N ILE A 18 -17.73 -5.65 -4.02
CA ILE A 18 -18.06 -5.35 -5.41
C ILE A 18 -19.32 -6.10 -5.90
N CYS A 19 -19.67 -7.17 -5.23
CA CYS A 19 -20.85 -7.99 -5.48
C CYS A 19 -21.39 -8.56 -4.15
N ASP A 20 -22.53 -9.25 -4.20
CA ASP A 20 -23.21 -9.80 -3.02
C ASP A 20 -22.32 -10.81 -2.27
N PRO A 21 -22.12 -10.66 -0.95
CA PRO A 21 -21.36 -11.58 -0.13
C PRO A 21 -21.82 -13.05 -0.21
N GLU A 22 -23.13 -13.30 -0.14
CA GLU A 22 -23.70 -14.64 -0.22
C GLU A 22 -23.43 -15.32 -1.56
N ALA A 23 -23.40 -14.54 -2.64
CA ALA A 23 -23.06 -15.07 -3.96
C ALA A 23 -21.55 -15.34 -4.11
N ILE A 24 -20.67 -14.63 -3.34
CA ILE A 24 -19.24 -14.89 -3.33
C ILE A 24 -18.93 -16.21 -2.62
N PHE A 25 -19.56 -16.49 -1.47
CA PHE A 25 -19.39 -17.72 -0.71
C PHE A 25 -20.68 -18.05 0.04
N HIS A 26 -21.32 -19.14 -0.37
CA HIS A 26 -22.59 -19.61 0.21
C HIS A 26 -22.33 -20.38 1.51
N GLU A 27 -22.35 -19.71 2.63
CA GLU A 27 -21.96 -20.25 3.93
C GLU A 27 -22.89 -21.37 4.41
N ASP A 28 -24.21 -21.18 4.32
CA ASP A 28 -25.19 -22.21 4.70
C ASP A 28 -25.05 -23.47 3.84
N GLY A 29 -24.68 -23.28 2.55
CA GLY A 29 -24.35 -24.38 1.64
C GLY A 29 -23.13 -25.17 2.09
N PHE A 30 -22.07 -24.47 2.56
CA PHE A 30 -20.90 -25.13 3.14
C PHE A 30 -21.27 -25.95 4.39
N ILE A 31 -22.04 -25.38 5.30
CA ILE A 31 -22.44 -26.04 6.53
C ILE A 31 -23.30 -27.29 6.23
N ALA A 32 -24.22 -27.20 5.27
CA ALA A 32 -25.07 -28.32 4.87
C ALA A 32 -24.24 -29.44 4.22
N ALA A 33 -23.38 -29.12 3.26
CA ALA A 33 -22.50 -30.08 2.60
C ALA A 33 -21.55 -30.76 3.59
N PHE A 34 -20.99 -30.00 4.53
CA PHE A 34 -20.10 -30.55 5.55
C PHE A 34 -20.81 -31.55 6.48
N LYS A 35 -22.01 -31.23 6.97
CA LYS A 35 -22.81 -32.15 7.77
C LYS A 35 -23.14 -33.44 7.02
N GLN A 36 -23.47 -33.32 5.75
CA GLN A 36 -23.76 -34.48 4.90
C GLN A 36 -22.53 -35.35 4.72
N ALA A 37 -21.37 -34.74 4.41
CA ALA A 37 -20.11 -35.45 4.22
C ALA A 37 -19.69 -36.22 5.49
N GLN A 38 -19.86 -35.63 6.66
CA GLN A 38 -19.58 -36.29 7.93
C GLN A 38 -20.53 -37.46 8.27
N ALA A 39 -21.79 -37.33 7.87
CA ALA A 39 -22.78 -38.37 8.17
C ALA A 39 -22.63 -39.63 7.26
N THR A 40 -22.04 -39.47 6.10
CA THR A 40 -22.02 -40.53 5.05
C THR A 40 -20.64 -41.12 4.81
N ASN A 41 -19.56 -40.44 5.23
CA ASN A 41 -18.19 -40.81 4.87
C ASN A 41 -17.28 -40.98 6.10
N GLU A 42 -16.25 -41.80 5.90
CA GLU A 42 -15.08 -41.79 6.80
C GLU A 42 -14.33 -40.43 6.73
N PRO A 43 -13.62 -40.02 7.79
CA PRO A 43 -13.01 -38.70 7.87
C PRO A 43 -12.16 -38.28 6.66
N THR A 44 -11.43 -39.24 6.07
CA THR A 44 -10.58 -38.97 4.89
C THR A 44 -11.41 -38.67 3.64
N GLU A 45 -12.47 -39.43 3.39
CA GLU A 45 -13.37 -39.20 2.25
C GLU A 45 -14.21 -37.92 2.45
N ALA A 46 -14.68 -37.66 3.67
CA ALA A 46 -15.38 -36.43 4.00
C ALA A 46 -14.48 -35.20 3.71
N ARG A 47 -13.20 -35.27 4.09
CA ARG A 47 -12.23 -34.20 3.75
C ARG A 47 -12.09 -33.99 2.26
N LYS A 48 -11.97 -35.06 1.49
CA LYS A 48 -11.80 -35.03 0.03
C LYS A 48 -13.04 -34.43 -0.66
N GLU A 49 -14.22 -34.79 -0.22
CA GLU A 49 -15.50 -34.23 -0.69
C GLU A 49 -15.55 -32.72 -0.42
N MET A 50 -15.17 -32.31 0.80
CA MET A 50 -15.16 -30.89 1.17
C MET A 50 -14.12 -30.08 0.42
N VAL A 51 -12.95 -30.64 0.10
CA VAL A 51 -11.98 -29.98 -0.80
C VAL A 51 -12.57 -29.77 -2.19
N GLY A 52 -13.33 -30.74 -2.70
CA GLY A 52 -14.07 -30.61 -3.96
C GLY A 52 -15.05 -29.43 -3.92
N TRP A 53 -15.89 -29.39 -2.89
CA TRP A 53 -16.86 -28.32 -2.67
C TRP A 53 -16.19 -26.94 -2.58
N LEU A 54 -15.14 -26.81 -1.75
CA LEU A 54 -14.40 -25.57 -1.59
C LEU A 54 -13.74 -25.09 -2.89
N ARG A 55 -13.30 -26.02 -3.75
CA ARG A 55 -12.72 -25.69 -5.07
C ARG A 55 -13.77 -25.10 -6.00
N GLU A 56 -14.98 -25.62 -6.00
CA GLU A 56 -16.10 -25.09 -6.77
C GLU A 56 -16.51 -23.70 -6.25
N ALA A 57 -16.67 -23.56 -4.93
CA ALA A 57 -16.99 -22.28 -4.30
C ALA A 57 -15.92 -21.21 -4.59
N GLN A 58 -14.64 -21.57 -4.51
CA GLN A 58 -13.53 -20.68 -4.88
C GLN A 58 -13.59 -20.24 -6.34
N SER A 59 -13.83 -21.20 -7.25
CA SER A 59 -13.88 -20.92 -8.69
C SER A 59 -15.05 -20.00 -9.03
N SER A 60 -16.23 -20.28 -8.50
CA SER A 60 -17.45 -19.50 -8.73
C SER A 60 -17.34 -18.10 -8.13
N GLY A 61 -16.88 -17.98 -6.88
CA GLY A 61 -16.68 -16.69 -6.23
C GLY A 61 -15.66 -15.81 -6.95
N ARG A 62 -14.53 -16.39 -7.40
CA ARG A 62 -13.53 -15.66 -8.20
C ARG A 62 -14.07 -15.18 -9.54
N ALA A 63 -14.86 -16.01 -10.23
CA ALA A 63 -15.47 -15.65 -11.50
C ALA A 63 -16.48 -14.50 -11.33
N LEU A 64 -17.32 -14.56 -10.30
CA LEU A 64 -18.27 -13.50 -9.97
C LEU A 64 -17.58 -12.17 -9.66
N ILE A 65 -16.55 -12.19 -8.82
CA ILE A 65 -15.76 -10.97 -8.47
C ILE A 65 -15.11 -10.40 -9.73
N ALA A 66 -14.53 -11.24 -10.58
CA ALA A 66 -13.87 -10.81 -11.82
C ALA A 66 -14.87 -10.17 -12.79
N GLN A 67 -16.05 -10.77 -12.97
CA GLN A 67 -17.12 -10.23 -13.81
C GLN A 67 -17.59 -8.86 -13.27
N ALA A 68 -17.91 -8.76 -11.99
CA ALA A 68 -18.35 -7.51 -11.37
C ALA A 68 -17.28 -6.39 -11.49
N PHE A 69 -16.00 -6.75 -11.49
CA PHE A 69 -14.93 -5.80 -11.70
C PHE A 69 -14.78 -5.39 -13.17
N GLN A 70 -15.04 -6.27 -14.12
CA GLN A 70 -15.09 -5.90 -15.55
C GLN A 70 -16.21 -4.90 -15.84
N GLU A 71 -17.36 -5.02 -15.17
CA GLU A 71 -18.47 -4.07 -15.27
C GLU A 71 -18.18 -2.72 -14.60
N LYS A 72 -17.24 -2.67 -13.64
CA LYS A 72 -16.85 -1.49 -12.88
C LYS A 72 -15.33 -1.41 -12.75
N PRO A 73 -14.60 -1.13 -13.85
CA PRO A 73 -13.16 -1.36 -13.97
C PRO A 73 -12.27 -0.50 -13.05
N PHE A 74 -12.83 0.52 -12.41
CA PHE A 74 -12.13 1.37 -11.43
C PHE A 74 -12.45 1.02 -9.98
N ASN A 75 -13.41 0.11 -9.71
CA ASN A 75 -13.83 -0.24 -8.35
C ASN A 75 -12.89 -1.24 -7.67
N SER A 76 -11.61 -0.90 -7.62
CA SER A 76 -10.55 -1.78 -7.10
C SER A 76 -10.68 -2.08 -5.60
N ARG A 77 -11.06 -1.12 -4.75
CA ARG A 77 -11.20 -1.34 -3.30
C ARG A 77 -12.30 -2.35 -2.94
N PRO A 78 -13.55 -2.21 -3.41
CA PRO A 78 -14.58 -3.23 -3.21
C PRO A 78 -14.17 -4.60 -3.76
N MET A 79 -13.45 -4.65 -4.87
CA MET A 79 -12.96 -5.88 -5.49
C MET A 79 -11.87 -6.56 -4.62
N THR A 80 -10.85 -5.84 -4.13
CA THR A 80 -9.81 -6.42 -3.27
C THR A 80 -10.38 -6.93 -1.95
N ARG A 81 -11.40 -6.27 -1.40
CA ARG A 81 -12.15 -6.74 -0.24
C ARG A 81 -12.95 -8.01 -0.52
N ALA A 82 -13.56 -8.11 -1.70
CA ALA A 82 -14.31 -9.31 -2.11
C ALA A 82 -13.37 -10.53 -2.22
N TYR A 83 -12.17 -10.37 -2.79
CA TYR A 83 -11.16 -11.43 -2.78
C TYR A 83 -10.70 -11.79 -1.36
N THR A 84 -10.57 -10.82 -0.47
CA THR A 84 -10.25 -11.07 0.94
C THR A 84 -11.39 -11.81 1.62
N TYR A 85 -12.64 -11.40 1.41
CA TYR A 85 -13.82 -12.05 1.95
C TYR A 85 -13.88 -13.53 1.54
N LEU A 86 -13.73 -13.82 0.25
CA LEU A 86 -13.67 -15.20 -0.24
C LEU A 86 -12.54 -15.98 0.43
N THR A 87 -11.35 -15.39 0.56
CA THR A 87 -10.19 -16.04 1.18
C THR A 87 -10.42 -16.30 2.66
N ASP A 88 -11.02 -15.36 3.39
CA ASP A 88 -11.37 -15.52 4.80
C ASP A 88 -12.28 -16.74 5.00
N HIS A 89 -13.33 -16.90 4.17
CA HIS A 89 -14.23 -18.04 4.24
C HIS A 89 -13.54 -19.36 3.88
N LEU A 90 -12.66 -19.38 2.88
CA LEU A 90 -11.88 -20.58 2.52
C LEU A 90 -10.92 -20.97 3.65
N VAL A 91 -10.27 -20.02 4.32
CA VAL A 91 -9.37 -20.25 5.46
C VAL A 91 -10.15 -20.76 6.67
N CYS A 92 -11.30 -20.16 7.00
CA CYS A 92 -12.17 -20.62 8.09
C CYS A 92 -12.70 -22.03 7.83
N ALA A 93 -13.15 -22.30 6.60
CA ALA A 93 -13.64 -23.61 6.20
C ALA A 93 -12.54 -24.68 6.27
N ALA A 94 -11.32 -24.34 5.80
CA ALA A 94 -10.18 -25.24 5.86
C ALA A 94 -9.81 -25.60 7.30
N LEU A 95 -9.80 -24.62 8.22
CA LEU A 95 -9.56 -24.89 9.64
C LEU A 95 -10.66 -25.77 10.24
N HIS A 96 -11.93 -25.48 9.94
CA HIS A 96 -13.06 -26.27 10.44
C HIS A 96 -12.99 -27.73 9.97
N VAL A 97 -12.72 -27.96 8.70
CA VAL A 97 -12.51 -29.30 8.14
C VAL A 97 -11.30 -29.98 8.79
N ALA A 98 -10.18 -29.28 8.97
CA ALA A 98 -8.97 -29.85 9.55
C ALA A 98 -9.20 -30.33 10.99
N ILE A 99 -9.80 -29.50 11.85
CA ILE A 99 -10.06 -29.86 13.25
C ILE A 99 -11.03 -31.05 13.34
N THR A 100 -12.11 -31.01 12.59
CA THR A 100 -13.19 -32.02 12.70
C THR A 100 -12.80 -33.37 12.11
N THR A 101 -12.01 -33.40 11.05
CA THR A 101 -11.58 -34.67 10.43
C THR A 101 -10.45 -35.35 11.16
N LEU A 102 -9.71 -34.65 12.02
CA LEU A 102 -8.68 -35.25 12.88
C LEU A 102 -9.27 -36.06 14.06
N GLY A 103 -10.54 -35.84 14.40
CA GLY A 103 -11.25 -36.60 15.43
C GLY A 103 -10.74 -36.43 16.86
N ALA A 104 -9.70 -35.65 17.06
CA ALA A 104 -9.10 -35.34 18.35
C ALA A 104 -9.64 -33.99 18.85
N GLU A 105 -10.50 -34.01 19.88
CA GLU A 105 -10.95 -32.76 20.51
C GLU A 105 -9.77 -32.05 21.17
N PRO A 106 -9.62 -30.71 20.96
CA PRO A 106 -8.58 -29.94 21.60
C PRO A 106 -8.76 -29.96 23.13
N THR A 107 -7.70 -30.17 23.85
CA THR A 107 -7.70 -29.97 25.31
C THR A 107 -7.68 -28.47 25.63
N ALA A 108 -7.98 -28.08 26.85
CA ALA A 108 -7.96 -26.66 27.29
C ALA A 108 -6.57 -25.97 27.07
N LYS A 109 -5.51 -26.74 26.83
CA LYS A 109 -4.15 -26.24 26.56
C LYS A 109 -3.85 -26.10 25.06
N GLU A 110 -4.68 -26.68 24.20
CA GLU A 110 -4.50 -26.69 22.76
C GLU A 110 -5.26 -25.52 22.14
N ARG A 111 -4.57 -24.39 22.08
CA ARG A 111 -5.08 -23.11 21.56
C ARG A 111 -4.33 -22.77 20.27
N LEU A 112 -5.06 -22.36 19.25
CA LEU A 112 -4.52 -22.00 17.94
C LEU A 112 -5.32 -20.82 17.38
N SER A 113 -4.63 -19.78 16.91
CA SER A 113 -5.22 -18.68 16.16
C SER A 113 -4.59 -18.59 14.77
N VAL A 114 -5.39 -18.30 13.77
CA VAL A 114 -4.96 -18.04 12.41
C VAL A 114 -5.03 -16.54 12.16
N ILE A 115 -3.88 -15.97 11.88
CA ILE A 115 -3.67 -14.54 11.69
C ILE A 115 -3.28 -14.29 10.25
N ALA A 116 -3.97 -13.40 9.56
CA ALA A 116 -3.56 -12.88 8.25
C ALA A 116 -2.48 -11.82 8.43
N VAL A 117 -1.46 -11.83 7.58
CA VAL A 117 -0.39 -10.84 7.57
C VAL A 117 -0.18 -10.29 6.15
N GLY A 118 0.64 -9.26 6.00
CA GLY A 118 0.95 -8.68 4.70
C GLY A 118 -0.29 -8.12 3.97
N GLY A 119 -0.37 -8.34 2.66
CA GLY A 119 -1.49 -7.91 1.82
C GLY A 119 -2.84 -8.50 2.26
N TYR A 120 -2.82 -9.74 2.70
CA TYR A 120 -4.00 -10.42 3.24
C TYR A 120 -4.44 -9.80 4.57
N GLY A 121 -3.50 -9.47 5.45
CA GLY A 121 -3.79 -8.77 6.71
C GLY A 121 -4.44 -7.39 6.49
N ARG A 122 -3.96 -6.62 5.51
CA ARG A 122 -4.53 -5.31 5.13
C ARG A 122 -5.88 -5.36 4.42
N ARG A 123 -6.41 -6.55 4.12
CA ARG A 123 -7.59 -6.73 3.27
C ARG A 123 -7.40 -6.17 1.85
N GLU A 124 -6.19 -6.31 1.33
CA GLU A 124 -5.78 -5.83 0.00
C GLU A 124 -5.27 -6.99 -0.86
N MET A 125 -6.19 -7.83 -1.35
CA MET A 125 -5.85 -8.97 -2.19
C MET A 125 -6.17 -8.68 -3.66
N ALA A 126 -5.16 -8.80 -4.53
CA ALA A 126 -5.35 -8.85 -5.97
C ALA A 126 -5.79 -10.27 -6.40
N PRO A 127 -6.31 -10.45 -7.63
CA PRO A 127 -6.80 -11.74 -8.09
C PRO A 127 -5.81 -12.92 -7.96
N SER A 128 -4.51 -12.67 -8.07
CA SER A 128 -3.46 -13.69 -7.97
C SER A 128 -2.52 -13.46 -6.77
N SER A 129 -2.97 -12.76 -5.72
CA SER A 129 -2.19 -12.55 -4.51
C SER A 129 -1.94 -13.85 -3.77
N ASP A 130 -0.78 -13.92 -3.11
CA ASP A 130 -0.45 -14.97 -2.15
C ASP A 130 -1.28 -14.77 -0.86
N VAL A 131 -1.48 -15.85 -0.10
CA VAL A 131 -2.18 -15.87 1.19
C VAL A 131 -1.13 -16.04 2.28
N ASP A 132 -0.84 -14.97 3.01
CA ASP A 132 0.17 -14.99 4.06
C ASP A 132 -0.49 -15.24 5.42
N LEU A 133 -0.17 -16.38 6.06
CA LEU A 133 -0.74 -16.83 7.32
C LEU A 133 0.31 -16.92 8.43
N LEU A 134 -0.05 -16.46 9.59
CA LEU A 134 0.65 -16.72 10.84
C LEU A 134 -0.23 -17.60 11.71
N PHE A 135 0.22 -18.81 12.00
CA PHE A 135 -0.36 -19.69 13.01
C PHE A 135 0.21 -19.34 14.38
N LEU A 136 -0.65 -18.84 15.24
CA LEU A 136 -0.27 -18.37 16.56
C LEU A 136 -0.61 -19.44 17.61
N THR A 137 0.39 -19.83 18.41
CA THR A 137 0.23 -20.75 19.53
C THR A 137 0.64 -20.05 20.84
N PRO A 138 0.04 -20.40 22.00
CA PRO A 138 0.36 -19.74 23.26
C PRO A 138 1.77 -20.05 23.77
N GLN A 139 2.23 -21.23 23.46
CA GLN A 139 3.55 -21.77 23.83
C GLN A 139 4.11 -22.63 22.68
N LYS A 140 5.02 -23.55 22.98
CA LYS A 140 5.55 -24.49 21.99
C LYS A 140 4.40 -25.23 21.29
N VAL A 141 4.57 -25.40 19.97
CA VAL A 141 3.60 -26.13 19.13
C VAL A 141 3.34 -27.52 19.70
N THR A 142 2.07 -27.85 19.88
CA THR A 142 1.65 -29.18 20.33
C THR A 142 1.47 -30.10 19.12
N PRO A 143 1.52 -31.45 19.29
CA PRO A 143 1.26 -32.38 18.18
C PRO A 143 -0.13 -32.21 17.56
N TRP A 144 -1.14 -31.80 18.37
CA TRP A 144 -2.46 -31.48 17.86
C TRP A 144 -2.42 -30.26 16.93
N ALA A 145 -1.82 -29.15 17.39
CA ALA A 145 -1.72 -27.93 16.57
C ALA A 145 -0.92 -28.18 15.28
N GLU A 146 0.15 -28.96 15.35
CA GLU A 146 0.96 -29.35 14.18
C GLU A 146 0.11 -30.09 13.14
N ASN A 147 -0.63 -31.13 13.57
CA ASN A 147 -1.52 -31.88 12.68
C ASN A 147 -2.64 -31.03 12.07
N VAL A 148 -3.24 -30.11 12.85
CA VAL A 148 -4.27 -29.19 12.37
C VAL A 148 -3.69 -28.26 11.31
N ILE A 149 -2.52 -27.66 11.58
CA ILE A 149 -1.84 -26.75 10.64
C ILE A 149 -1.49 -27.47 9.35
N GLU A 150 -0.87 -28.65 9.43
CA GLU A 150 -0.51 -29.43 8.25
C GLU A 150 -1.76 -29.79 7.42
N THR A 151 -2.81 -30.29 8.06
CA THR A 151 -4.04 -30.66 7.38
C THR A 151 -4.68 -29.44 6.69
N MET A 152 -4.72 -28.31 7.38
CA MET A 152 -5.22 -27.05 6.83
C MET A 152 -4.39 -26.60 5.62
N LEU A 153 -3.07 -26.64 5.70
CA LEU A 153 -2.18 -26.28 4.60
C LEU A 153 -2.38 -27.19 3.39
N TYR A 154 -2.52 -28.52 3.58
CA TYR A 154 -2.85 -29.42 2.48
C TYR A 154 -4.17 -29.07 1.81
N ILE A 155 -5.21 -28.74 2.57
CA ILE A 155 -6.50 -28.29 2.00
C ILE A 155 -6.28 -27.03 1.15
N LEU A 156 -5.59 -26.01 1.66
CA LEU A 156 -5.35 -24.76 0.94
C LEU A 156 -4.49 -24.95 -0.32
N TRP A 157 -3.48 -25.84 -0.28
CA TRP A 157 -2.68 -26.19 -1.46
C TRP A 157 -3.48 -26.97 -2.50
N ASP A 158 -4.39 -27.84 -2.08
CA ASP A 158 -5.31 -28.54 -2.97
C ASP A 158 -6.27 -27.59 -3.69
N LEU A 159 -6.59 -26.45 -3.07
CA LEU A 159 -7.31 -25.33 -3.69
C LEU A 159 -6.40 -24.49 -4.62
N LYS A 160 -5.15 -24.87 -4.84
CA LYS A 160 -4.15 -24.14 -5.62
C LYS A 160 -3.87 -22.72 -5.11
N LEU A 161 -4.09 -22.47 -3.82
CA LEU A 161 -3.68 -21.23 -3.19
C LEU A 161 -2.17 -21.25 -2.95
N LYS A 162 -1.52 -20.13 -3.23
CA LYS A 162 -0.14 -19.90 -2.86
C LYS A 162 -0.14 -19.39 -1.42
N VAL A 163 0.29 -20.22 -0.49
CA VAL A 163 0.27 -19.94 0.94
C VAL A 163 1.67 -19.73 1.45
N GLY A 164 1.98 -18.51 1.89
CA GLY A 164 3.10 -18.23 2.77
C GLY A 164 2.66 -18.45 4.21
N HIS A 165 3.46 -19.14 5.03
CA HIS A 165 3.07 -19.41 6.41
C HIS A 165 4.24 -19.40 7.39
N ALA A 166 3.93 -19.10 8.64
CA ALA A 166 4.82 -19.25 9.77
C ALA A 166 4.03 -19.70 11.00
N THR A 167 4.64 -20.46 11.90
CA THR A 167 4.07 -20.81 13.20
C THR A 167 4.94 -20.18 14.28
N ARG A 168 4.32 -19.38 15.18
CA ARG A 168 5.04 -18.62 16.20
C ARG A 168 4.22 -18.51 17.48
N THR A 169 4.94 -18.28 18.56
CA THR A 169 4.34 -17.76 19.80
C THR A 169 4.32 -16.24 19.79
N ILE A 170 3.60 -15.62 20.72
CA ILE A 170 3.62 -14.16 20.90
C ILE A 170 5.05 -13.66 21.18
N SER A 171 5.80 -14.40 21.99
CA SER A 171 7.19 -14.08 22.30
C SER A 171 8.07 -14.08 21.05
N ASP A 172 7.91 -15.08 20.17
CA ASP A 172 8.66 -15.16 18.92
C ASP A 172 8.31 -13.99 17.98
N CYS A 173 7.03 -13.60 17.92
CA CYS A 173 6.60 -12.46 17.12
C CYS A 173 7.28 -11.15 17.57
N ILE A 174 7.39 -10.93 18.89
CA ILE A 174 8.02 -9.74 19.47
C ILE A 174 9.53 -9.78 19.24
N GLN A 175 10.18 -10.91 19.54
CA GLN A 175 11.62 -11.07 19.38
C GLN A 175 12.04 -10.87 17.93
N LEU A 176 11.47 -11.65 17.02
CA LEU A 176 11.82 -11.60 15.59
C LEU A 176 11.44 -10.24 14.96
N GLY A 177 10.31 -9.64 15.39
CA GLY A 177 9.93 -8.30 14.92
C GLY A 177 10.87 -7.20 15.42
N THR A 178 11.56 -7.39 16.53
CA THR A 178 12.59 -6.47 17.02
C THR A 178 13.90 -6.61 16.22
N GLU A 179 14.22 -7.82 15.79
CA GLU A 179 15.45 -8.13 15.03
C GLU A 179 15.32 -7.83 13.52
N ASP A 180 14.12 -7.99 12.93
CA ASP A 180 13.84 -7.81 11.49
C ASP A 180 12.64 -6.88 11.24
N TYR A 181 12.90 -5.75 10.61
CA TYR A 181 11.85 -4.77 10.24
C TYR A 181 10.88 -5.27 9.17
N THR A 182 11.20 -6.32 8.41
CA THR A 182 10.25 -6.98 7.51
C THR A 182 9.20 -7.74 8.32
N ILE A 183 9.65 -8.48 9.34
CA ILE A 183 8.76 -9.17 10.29
C ILE A 183 7.96 -8.15 11.10
N CYS A 184 8.62 -7.09 11.60
CA CYS A 184 7.94 -5.99 12.28
C CYS A 184 6.80 -5.41 11.43
N THR A 185 7.04 -5.20 10.14
CA THR A 185 6.01 -4.72 9.20
C THR A 185 4.87 -5.73 9.02
N ALA A 186 5.20 -7.02 8.90
CA ALA A 186 4.16 -8.06 8.82
C ALA A 186 3.30 -8.10 10.09
N MET A 187 3.91 -7.89 11.26
CA MET A 187 3.18 -7.78 12.54
C MET A 187 2.35 -6.48 12.60
N LEU A 188 2.81 -5.39 12.02
CA LEU A 188 2.02 -4.14 11.95
C LEU A 188 0.75 -4.30 11.10
N GLU A 189 0.73 -5.24 10.18
CA GLU A 189 -0.36 -5.56 9.27
C GLU A 189 -1.19 -6.78 9.70
N HIS A 190 -0.93 -7.33 10.88
CA HIS A 190 -1.64 -8.50 11.37
C HIS A 190 -3.15 -8.25 11.50
N ARG A 191 -3.92 -9.31 11.24
CA ARG A 191 -5.37 -9.34 11.43
C ARG A 191 -5.81 -10.75 11.82
N PHE A 192 -6.58 -10.84 12.89
CA PHE A 192 -7.21 -12.10 13.26
C PHE A 192 -8.19 -12.57 12.17
N VAL A 193 -8.16 -13.86 11.84
CA VAL A 193 -9.10 -14.49 10.90
C VAL A 193 -10.03 -15.46 11.61
N VAL A 194 -9.47 -16.45 12.30
CA VAL A 194 -10.23 -17.52 12.94
C VAL A 194 -9.40 -18.25 14.01
N GLY A 195 -10.06 -18.96 14.91
CA GLY A 195 -9.45 -19.73 15.99
C GLY A 195 -9.69 -19.12 17.34
N ASP A 196 -8.70 -19.16 18.23
CA ASP A 196 -8.79 -18.61 19.58
C ASP A 196 -8.67 -17.08 19.57
N ILE A 197 -9.80 -16.41 19.79
CA ILE A 197 -9.88 -14.95 19.76
C ILE A 197 -9.07 -14.28 20.86
N ASP A 198 -9.09 -14.85 22.08
CA ASP A 198 -8.36 -14.28 23.22
C ASP A 198 -6.85 -14.27 22.97
N LEU A 199 -6.34 -15.31 22.28
CA LEU A 199 -4.93 -15.38 21.89
C LEU A 199 -4.59 -14.34 20.81
N GLY A 200 -5.53 -14.07 19.88
CA GLY A 200 -5.38 -13.02 18.88
C GLY A 200 -5.38 -11.62 19.50
N GLU A 201 -6.26 -11.36 20.45
CA GLU A 201 -6.32 -10.10 21.20
C GLU A 201 -5.10 -9.91 22.11
N GLU A 202 -4.57 -10.99 22.69
CA GLU A 202 -3.33 -10.96 23.45
C GLU A 202 -2.14 -10.56 22.56
N LEU A 203 -2.07 -11.10 21.33
CA LEU A 203 -1.06 -10.70 20.36
C LEU A 203 -1.13 -9.20 20.09
N ASP A 204 -2.32 -8.66 19.75
CA ASP A 204 -2.47 -7.24 19.44
C ASP A 204 -1.99 -6.35 20.60
N ARG A 205 -2.44 -6.63 21.81
CA ARG A 205 -2.02 -5.88 23.00
C ARG A 205 -0.50 -5.94 23.22
N LYS A 206 0.10 -7.10 23.05
CA LYS A 206 1.54 -7.32 23.25
C LYS A 206 2.39 -6.66 22.15
N LEU A 207 1.94 -6.67 20.91
CA LEU A 207 2.63 -5.97 19.82
C LEU A 207 2.70 -4.47 20.10
N TRP A 208 1.60 -3.85 20.55
CA TRP A 208 1.57 -2.43 20.87
C TRP A 208 2.35 -2.06 22.15
N SER A 209 2.41 -2.93 23.14
CA SER A 209 3.18 -2.66 24.37
C SER A 209 4.66 -2.96 24.24
N ASP A 210 5.03 -4.02 23.53
CA ASP A 210 6.37 -4.59 23.59
C ASP A 210 7.18 -4.45 22.29
N LEU A 211 6.51 -4.39 21.11
CA LEU A 211 7.17 -4.25 19.81
C LEU A 211 7.09 -2.83 19.24
N PHE A 212 5.89 -2.25 19.13
CA PHE A 212 5.71 -0.94 18.48
C PHE A 212 5.96 0.22 19.45
N LYS A 213 7.15 0.21 20.08
CA LYS A 213 7.56 1.25 21.04
C LYS A 213 7.96 2.54 20.32
N PRO A 214 7.64 3.72 20.88
CA PRO A 214 8.09 5.00 20.32
C PRO A 214 9.60 5.09 20.12
N SER A 215 10.39 4.45 21.00
CA SER A 215 11.85 4.40 20.91
C SER A 215 12.38 3.71 19.64
N MET A 216 11.59 2.80 19.04
CA MET A 216 11.95 2.11 17.79
C MET A 216 11.57 2.90 16.53
N GLY A 217 10.75 3.96 16.67
CA GLY A 217 10.16 4.67 15.53
C GLY A 217 11.22 5.20 14.56
N ARG A 218 12.30 5.81 15.06
CA ARG A 218 13.38 6.35 14.23
C ARG A 218 14.08 5.26 13.41
N ALA A 219 14.41 4.15 14.05
CA ALA A 219 15.08 3.03 13.38
C ALA A 219 14.16 2.35 12.36
N PHE A 220 12.87 2.22 12.67
CA PHE A 220 11.85 1.71 11.74
C PHE A 220 11.70 2.61 10.50
N ILE A 221 11.59 3.95 10.68
CA ILE A 221 11.54 4.90 9.57
C ILE A 221 12.77 4.74 8.69
N GLN A 222 13.98 4.76 9.28
CA GLN A 222 15.22 4.64 8.51
C GLN A 222 15.27 3.33 7.72
N ALA A 223 14.92 2.21 8.34
CA ALA A 223 14.88 0.91 7.67
C ALA A 223 13.92 0.90 6.47
N LYS A 224 12.72 1.51 6.60
CA LYS A 224 11.75 1.60 5.51
C LYS A 224 12.21 2.52 4.38
N LEU A 225 12.94 3.59 4.70
CA LEU A 225 13.53 4.47 3.70
C LEU A 225 14.68 3.78 2.94
N ASP A 226 15.56 3.08 3.64
CA ASP A 226 16.65 2.32 3.03
C ASP A 226 16.13 1.19 2.13
N GLU A 227 15.06 0.49 2.57
CA GLU A 227 14.37 -0.52 1.76
C GLU A 227 13.79 0.09 0.48
N ARG A 228 13.13 1.25 0.59
CA ARG A 228 12.58 1.98 -0.56
C ARG A 228 13.68 2.40 -1.52
N ASP A 229 14.77 2.96 -1.03
CA ASP A 229 15.85 3.48 -1.88
C ASP A 229 16.55 2.33 -2.62
N LYS A 230 16.85 1.22 -1.95
CA LYS A 230 17.36 0.00 -2.59
C LYS A 230 16.41 -0.56 -3.65
N ARG A 231 15.10 -0.52 -3.41
CA ARG A 231 14.09 -0.94 -4.38
C ARG A 231 14.07 -0.02 -5.61
N HIS A 232 14.13 1.30 -5.40
CA HIS A 232 14.17 2.29 -6.49
C HIS A 232 15.43 2.17 -7.33
N GLU A 233 16.58 1.85 -6.74
CA GLU A 233 17.82 1.56 -7.48
C GLU A 233 17.67 0.36 -8.41
N LYS A 234 17.01 -0.71 -7.94
CA LYS A 234 16.77 -1.92 -8.74
C LYS A 234 15.72 -1.73 -9.85
N GLN A 235 14.69 -0.93 -9.60
CA GLN A 235 13.55 -0.75 -10.51
C GLN A 235 13.74 0.40 -11.51
N GLY A 236 14.82 1.17 -11.39
CA GLY A 236 15.10 2.29 -12.27
C GLY A 236 14.31 3.57 -11.96
N GLN A 237 14.21 4.45 -12.94
CA GLN A 237 13.60 5.77 -12.77
C GLN A 237 12.07 5.72 -12.81
N ARG A 238 11.39 6.78 -12.30
CA ARG A 238 9.92 6.92 -12.29
C ARG A 238 9.27 6.82 -13.68
N TYR A 239 9.96 7.30 -14.70
CA TYR A 239 9.47 7.36 -16.08
C TYR A 239 10.01 6.23 -16.95
N VAL A 240 10.19 5.05 -16.37
CA VAL A 240 10.46 3.84 -17.15
C VAL A 240 9.26 3.56 -18.03
N VAL A 241 9.48 3.34 -19.34
CA VAL A 241 8.42 3.14 -20.33
C VAL A 241 7.55 1.91 -20.07
N GLU A 242 8.09 0.91 -19.39
CA GLU A 242 7.39 -0.29 -18.91
C GLU A 242 7.50 -0.37 -17.38
N PRO A 243 6.67 0.37 -16.62
CA PRO A 243 6.81 0.45 -15.18
C PRO A 243 6.31 -0.80 -14.46
N ASN A 244 6.90 -1.08 -13.28
CA ASN A 244 6.35 -2.05 -12.33
C ASN A 244 5.33 -1.33 -11.42
N VAL A 245 4.06 -1.72 -11.49
CA VAL A 245 2.95 -1.05 -10.81
C VAL A 245 3.05 -1.14 -9.28
N LYS A 246 3.66 -2.21 -8.76
CA LYS A 246 3.82 -2.45 -7.33
C LYS A 246 5.13 -1.89 -6.80
N GLU A 247 6.25 -2.32 -7.37
CA GLU A 247 7.58 -2.06 -6.82
C GLU A 247 8.28 -0.85 -7.48
N GLY A 248 7.75 -0.34 -8.59
CA GLY A 248 8.29 0.82 -9.30
C GLY A 248 8.15 2.10 -8.49
N LYS A 249 8.92 3.11 -8.86
CA LYS A 249 8.92 4.43 -8.23
C LYS A 249 7.57 5.13 -8.45
N GLY A 250 6.89 5.50 -7.38
CA GLY A 250 5.51 6.00 -7.40
C GLY A 250 4.47 4.88 -7.52
N GLY A 251 4.85 3.62 -7.33
CA GLY A 251 3.95 2.46 -7.31
C GLY A 251 3.32 2.20 -5.95
N LEU A 252 2.54 1.11 -5.86
CA LEU A 252 1.78 0.75 -4.66
C LEU A 252 2.66 0.55 -3.42
N ARG A 253 3.90 0.05 -3.57
CA ARG A 253 4.80 -0.17 -2.44
C ARG A 253 5.24 1.15 -1.79
N ASP A 254 5.34 2.23 -2.55
CA ASP A 254 5.64 3.53 -1.98
C ASP A 254 4.50 4.02 -1.09
N LEU A 255 3.23 3.90 -1.54
CA LEU A 255 2.05 4.20 -0.72
C LEU A 255 1.97 3.33 0.53
N GLN A 256 2.26 2.03 0.41
CA GLN A 256 2.29 1.11 1.54
C GLN A 256 3.38 1.49 2.55
N SER A 257 4.57 1.85 2.08
CA SER A 257 5.67 2.29 2.95
C SER A 257 5.31 3.54 3.74
N LEU A 258 4.62 4.50 3.11
CA LEU A 258 4.08 5.69 3.79
C LEU A 258 3.09 5.31 4.89
N PHE A 259 2.15 4.43 4.56
CA PHE A 259 1.13 4.00 5.51
C PHE A 259 1.73 3.23 6.69
N TRP A 260 2.72 2.36 6.46
CA TRP A 260 3.41 1.65 7.55
C TRP A 260 4.12 2.60 8.51
N ILE A 261 4.82 3.59 7.97
CA ILE A 261 5.48 4.62 8.77
C ILE A 261 4.45 5.40 9.58
N ALA A 262 3.37 5.84 8.94
CA ALA A 262 2.32 6.59 9.60
C ALA A 262 1.60 5.75 10.67
N LYS A 263 1.27 4.49 10.38
CA LYS A 263 0.66 3.55 11.33
C LYS A 263 1.56 3.33 12.55
N PHE A 264 2.86 3.14 12.33
CA PHE A 264 3.82 2.95 13.43
C PHE A 264 3.94 4.19 14.33
N ILE A 265 4.07 5.37 13.73
CA ILE A 265 4.35 6.62 14.46
C ILE A 265 3.10 7.20 15.10
N HIS A 266 2.01 7.29 14.34
CA HIS A 266 0.78 7.97 14.76
C HIS A 266 -0.28 7.01 15.32
N ARG A 267 0.00 5.69 15.32
CA ARG A 267 -0.93 4.64 15.76
C ARG A 267 -2.30 4.71 15.06
N VAL A 268 -2.30 5.09 13.80
CA VAL A 268 -3.51 5.13 12.98
C VAL A 268 -3.89 3.70 12.55
N GLN A 269 -5.18 3.42 12.51
CA GLN A 269 -5.67 2.13 12.05
C GLN A 269 -5.99 2.17 10.55
N ASP A 270 -6.60 3.24 10.10
CA ASP A 270 -6.95 3.50 8.71
C ASP A 270 -6.21 4.73 8.16
N ALA A 271 -6.16 4.83 6.82
CA ALA A 271 -5.58 5.98 6.17
C ALA A 271 -6.40 7.28 6.38
N ASP A 272 -7.70 7.13 6.66
CA ASP A 272 -8.60 8.24 6.98
C ASP A 272 -8.14 9.01 8.24
N ASP A 273 -7.59 8.29 9.23
CA ASP A 273 -7.04 8.88 10.46
C ASP A 273 -5.86 9.83 10.20
N LEU A 274 -5.21 9.74 9.02
CA LEU A 274 -4.07 10.59 8.68
C LEU A 274 -4.45 12.07 8.53
N VAL A 275 -5.70 12.36 8.16
CA VAL A 275 -6.24 13.71 8.09
C VAL A 275 -6.47 14.26 9.50
N GLU A 276 -7.10 13.47 10.37
CA GLU A 276 -7.36 13.85 11.77
C GLU A 276 -6.07 14.09 12.55
N LYS A 277 -5.02 13.33 12.25
CA LYS A 277 -3.67 13.49 12.82
C LYS A 277 -2.87 14.64 12.20
N GLY A 278 -3.42 15.35 11.21
CA GLY A 278 -2.73 16.46 10.53
C GLY A 278 -1.52 16.03 9.69
N VAL A 279 -1.43 14.75 9.34
CA VAL A 279 -0.36 14.22 8.47
C VAL A 279 -0.61 14.62 7.02
N PHE A 280 -1.86 14.57 6.59
CA PHE A 280 -2.33 15.04 5.29
C PHE A 280 -3.44 16.08 5.45
N THR A 281 -3.52 17.01 4.50
CA THR A 281 -4.74 17.79 4.27
C THR A 281 -5.80 16.90 3.63
N SER A 282 -7.07 17.32 3.63
CA SER A 282 -8.15 16.58 2.96
C SER A 282 -7.86 16.38 1.46
N GLU A 283 -7.33 17.40 0.77
CA GLU A 283 -6.98 17.34 -0.65
C GLU A 283 -5.83 16.37 -0.93
N GLU A 284 -4.82 16.34 -0.06
CA GLU A 284 -3.71 15.39 -0.15
C GLU A 284 -4.20 13.95 0.10
N TYR A 285 -5.13 13.78 1.02
CA TYR A 285 -5.76 12.50 1.27
C TYR A 285 -6.60 12.02 0.07
N ASP A 286 -7.39 12.90 -0.53
CA ASP A 286 -8.18 12.58 -1.74
C ASP A 286 -7.25 12.15 -2.89
N SER A 287 -6.13 12.86 -3.08
CA SER A 287 -5.10 12.49 -4.05
C SER A 287 -4.47 11.12 -3.74
N PHE A 288 -4.21 10.84 -2.45
CA PHE A 288 -3.71 9.53 -1.99
C PHE A 288 -4.70 8.41 -2.34
N VAL A 289 -5.99 8.60 -2.04
CA VAL A 289 -7.05 7.61 -2.31
C VAL A 289 -7.22 7.39 -3.81
N ALA A 290 -7.24 8.48 -4.60
CA ALA A 290 -7.36 8.41 -6.05
C ALA A 290 -6.20 7.64 -6.69
N ALA A 291 -4.96 7.97 -6.33
CA ALA A 291 -3.76 7.28 -6.83
C ALA A 291 -3.74 5.81 -6.39
N LYS A 292 -4.08 5.52 -5.13
CA LYS A 292 -4.18 4.15 -4.61
C LYS A 292 -5.20 3.33 -5.39
N ASN A 293 -6.41 3.85 -5.58
CA ASN A 293 -7.49 3.15 -6.29
C ASN A 293 -7.12 2.89 -7.75
N PHE A 294 -6.53 3.87 -8.43
CA PHE A 294 -6.08 3.73 -9.80
C PHE A 294 -5.00 2.65 -9.95
N LEU A 295 -3.94 2.71 -9.15
CA LEU A 295 -2.86 1.71 -9.22
C LEU A 295 -3.35 0.30 -8.86
N TRP A 296 -4.28 0.16 -7.92
CA TRP A 296 -4.93 -1.10 -7.62
C TRP A 296 -5.78 -1.62 -8.77
N ALA A 297 -6.49 -0.74 -9.50
CA ALA A 297 -7.24 -1.12 -10.68
C ALA A 297 -6.30 -1.64 -11.77
N VAL A 298 -5.24 -0.92 -12.10
CA VAL A 298 -4.22 -1.34 -13.07
C VAL A 298 -3.63 -2.71 -12.71
N ARG A 299 -3.20 -2.89 -11.45
CA ARG A 299 -2.66 -4.15 -10.95
C ARG A 299 -3.63 -5.30 -11.09
N SER A 300 -4.89 -5.06 -10.78
CA SER A 300 -5.93 -6.08 -10.82
C SER A 300 -6.26 -6.51 -12.23
N HIS A 301 -6.33 -5.58 -13.18
CA HIS A 301 -6.47 -5.90 -14.59
C HIS A 301 -5.28 -6.70 -15.12
N LEU A 302 -4.04 -6.34 -14.74
CA LEU A 302 -2.85 -7.12 -15.08
C LEU A 302 -2.98 -8.58 -14.62
N HIS A 303 -3.41 -8.82 -13.36
CA HIS A 303 -3.60 -10.16 -12.84
C HIS A 303 -4.71 -10.94 -13.56
N LEU A 304 -5.82 -10.29 -13.89
CA LEU A 304 -6.94 -10.93 -14.61
C LEU A 304 -6.57 -11.29 -16.04
N ILE A 305 -5.90 -10.39 -16.75
CA ILE A 305 -5.46 -10.59 -18.13
C ILE A 305 -4.41 -11.71 -18.22
N THR A 306 -3.38 -11.64 -17.34
CA THR A 306 -2.27 -12.60 -17.38
C THR A 306 -2.54 -13.90 -16.62
N LYS A 307 -3.60 -13.95 -15.80
CA LYS A 307 -3.91 -15.05 -14.86
C LYS A 307 -2.74 -15.38 -13.90
N ARG A 308 -1.88 -14.42 -13.64
CA ARG A 308 -0.67 -14.52 -12.80
C ARG A 308 -0.48 -13.25 -11.98
N ALA A 309 0.38 -13.33 -10.94
CA ALA A 309 0.83 -12.17 -10.16
C ALA A 309 1.86 -11.35 -10.96
N THR A 310 1.46 -10.78 -12.10
CA THR A 310 2.29 -9.95 -12.96
C THR A 310 2.14 -8.49 -12.56
N GLU A 311 3.25 -7.84 -12.32
CA GLU A 311 3.31 -6.44 -11.85
C GLU A 311 3.93 -5.50 -12.91
N GLN A 312 4.50 -6.07 -13.98
CA GLN A 312 5.17 -5.32 -15.04
C GLN A 312 4.16 -4.89 -16.11
N LEU A 313 4.04 -3.59 -16.34
CA LEU A 313 3.17 -2.99 -17.34
C LEU A 313 3.95 -2.86 -18.67
N THR A 314 4.17 -4.01 -19.34
CA THR A 314 4.83 -4.06 -20.67
C THR A 314 3.99 -3.37 -21.73
N PHE A 315 4.57 -3.03 -22.88
CA PHE A 315 3.85 -2.34 -23.97
C PHE A 315 2.55 -3.05 -24.36
N ASP A 316 2.58 -4.38 -24.50
CA ASP A 316 1.37 -5.15 -24.80
C ASP A 316 0.33 -5.05 -23.68
N MET A 317 0.79 -5.11 -22.43
CA MET A 317 -0.11 -4.97 -21.26
C MET A 317 -0.68 -3.57 -21.13
N GLN A 318 0.05 -2.52 -21.54
CA GLN A 318 -0.47 -1.15 -21.55
C GLN A 318 -1.70 -1.04 -22.44
N VAL A 319 -1.67 -1.65 -23.64
CA VAL A 319 -2.81 -1.66 -24.56
C VAL A 319 -3.99 -2.44 -23.96
N MET A 320 -3.75 -3.67 -23.48
CA MET A 320 -4.81 -4.53 -22.95
C MET A 320 -5.45 -3.95 -21.67
N VAL A 321 -4.65 -3.34 -20.79
CA VAL A 321 -5.15 -2.70 -19.57
C VAL A 321 -5.90 -1.41 -19.90
N ALA A 322 -5.43 -0.62 -20.86
CA ALA A 322 -6.14 0.58 -21.32
C ALA A 322 -7.53 0.24 -21.85
N GLU A 323 -7.64 -0.82 -22.68
CA GLU A 323 -8.92 -1.33 -23.17
C GLU A 323 -9.83 -1.82 -22.03
N ALA A 324 -9.30 -2.65 -21.12
CA ALA A 324 -10.03 -3.17 -19.96
C ALA A 324 -10.50 -2.07 -18.99
N MET A 325 -9.80 -0.95 -18.93
CA MET A 325 -10.17 0.26 -18.16
C MET A 325 -10.95 1.28 -19.00
N GLU A 326 -11.45 0.89 -20.18
CA GLU A 326 -12.31 1.69 -21.07
C GLU A 326 -11.70 3.02 -21.54
N TYR A 327 -10.37 3.11 -21.62
CA TYR A 327 -9.70 4.26 -22.23
C TYR A 327 -9.87 4.21 -23.75
N LYS A 328 -10.47 5.26 -24.31
CA LYS A 328 -10.80 5.36 -25.74
C LYS A 328 -9.87 6.32 -26.45
N ASP A 329 -9.75 6.12 -27.76
CA ASP A 329 -9.08 7.09 -28.63
C ASP A 329 -9.83 8.43 -28.57
N THR A 330 -9.07 9.49 -28.50
CA THR A 330 -9.53 10.87 -28.58
C THR A 330 -8.85 11.58 -29.75
N ASP A 331 -9.31 12.76 -30.15
CA ASP A 331 -8.73 13.49 -31.26
C ASP A 331 -7.21 13.66 -31.10
N GLY A 332 -6.45 12.96 -31.94
CA GLY A 332 -5.00 13.00 -31.99
C GLY A 332 -4.25 12.13 -30.96
N ARG A 333 -4.94 11.31 -30.13
CA ARG A 333 -4.29 10.41 -29.15
C ARG A 333 -4.98 9.05 -29.09
N ARG A 334 -4.18 7.99 -28.97
CA ARG A 334 -4.70 6.64 -28.73
C ARG A 334 -5.09 6.46 -27.25
N GLY A 335 -6.06 5.59 -26.98
CA GLY A 335 -6.52 5.28 -25.63
C GLY A 335 -5.36 4.85 -24.71
N VAL A 336 -4.41 4.08 -25.20
CA VAL A 336 -3.21 3.69 -24.45
C VAL A 336 -2.34 4.90 -24.05
N GLU A 337 -2.26 5.94 -24.87
CA GLU A 337 -1.49 7.16 -24.53
C GLU A 337 -2.20 7.96 -23.43
N VAL A 338 -3.53 8.03 -23.48
CA VAL A 338 -4.36 8.67 -22.45
C VAL A 338 -4.24 7.90 -21.12
N PHE A 339 -4.28 6.57 -21.18
CA PHE A 339 -4.07 5.70 -20.02
C PHE A 339 -2.68 5.91 -19.40
N MET A 340 -1.62 5.87 -20.20
CA MET A 340 -0.25 6.05 -19.70
C MET A 340 0.00 7.44 -19.13
N GLN A 341 -0.64 8.47 -19.70
CA GLN A 341 -0.63 9.82 -19.11
C GLN A 341 -1.26 9.83 -17.72
N ALA A 342 -2.43 9.16 -17.55
CA ALA A 342 -3.07 9.02 -16.25
C ALA A 342 -2.19 8.22 -15.27
N TYR A 343 -1.58 7.13 -15.72
CA TYR A 343 -0.65 6.33 -14.92
C TYR A 343 0.51 7.16 -14.35
N PHE A 344 1.22 7.89 -15.22
CA PHE A 344 2.36 8.71 -14.79
C PHE A 344 1.94 9.89 -13.92
N ARG A 345 0.75 10.45 -14.11
CA ARG A 345 0.19 11.46 -13.21
C ARG A 345 0.02 10.90 -11.80
N HIS A 346 -0.63 9.75 -11.64
CA HIS A 346 -0.81 9.12 -10.32
C HIS A 346 0.51 8.67 -9.70
N ALA A 347 1.44 8.14 -10.47
CA ALA A 347 2.78 7.80 -9.97
C ALA A 347 3.55 9.02 -9.48
N THR A 348 3.35 10.20 -10.10
CA THR A 348 3.92 11.47 -9.66
C THR A 348 3.27 11.94 -8.36
N GLU A 349 1.94 11.88 -8.26
CA GLU A 349 1.18 12.21 -7.05
C GLU A 349 1.66 11.37 -5.85
N VAL A 350 1.85 10.06 -6.02
CA VAL A 350 2.44 9.19 -4.98
C VAL A 350 3.82 9.68 -4.55
N GLY A 351 4.66 10.07 -5.49
CA GLY A 351 5.99 10.62 -5.19
C GLY A 351 5.94 11.93 -4.39
N ASP A 352 4.95 12.77 -4.65
CA ASP A 352 4.76 14.05 -3.95
C ASP A 352 4.27 13.82 -2.52
N LEU A 353 3.26 12.96 -2.36
CA LEU A 353 2.75 12.56 -1.05
C LEU A 353 3.84 11.92 -0.18
N THR A 354 4.70 11.09 -0.80
CA THR A 354 5.85 10.50 -0.11
C THR A 354 6.77 11.59 0.46
N ARG A 355 7.08 12.61 -0.34
CA ARG A 355 7.94 13.71 0.11
C ARG A 355 7.31 14.54 1.21
N ILE A 356 6.00 14.82 1.12
CA ILE A 356 5.26 15.57 2.14
C ILE A 356 5.33 14.84 3.47
N LEU A 357 4.98 13.55 3.51
CA LEU A 357 5.04 12.77 4.74
C LEU A 357 6.45 12.74 5.33
N LEU A 358 7.46 12.45 4.51
CA LEU A 358 8.85 12.39 4.99
C LEU A 358 9.31 13.72 5.55
N SER A 359 8.90 14.83 4.94
CA SER A 359 9.20 16.17 5.45
C SER A 359 8.55 16.44 6.81
N ASN A 360 7.29 16.02 6.98
CA ASN A 360 6.59 16.17 8.26
C ASN A 360 7.26 15.32 9.36
N LEU A 361 7.67 14.10 9.03
CA LEU A 361 8.37 13.20 9.96
C LEU A 361 9.74 13.74 10.37
N GLU A 362 10.51 14.31 9.45
CA GLU A 362 11.78 14.99 9.77
C GLU A 362 11.55 16.12 10.78
N THR A 363 10.47 16.88 10.61
CA THR A 363 10.12 17.99 11.51
C THR A 363 9.80 17.50 12.92
N LEU A 364 9.13 16.38 13.07
CA LEU A 364 8.73 15.80 14.35
C LEU A 364 9.90 15.15 15.11
N HIS A 365 10.89 14.60 14.40
CA HIS A 365 11.96 13.79 14.99
C HIS A 365 13.32 14.49 15.09
N ILE A 366 13.49 15.71 14.56
CA ILE A 366 14.76 16.47 14.61
C ILE A 366 15.10 17.00 16.01
N LYS A 367 14.19 16.93 16.98
CA LYS A 367 14.48 17.43 18.34
C LYS A 367 15.57 16.66 19.09
N ASP A 368 16.01 15.46 18.61
CA ASP A 368 16.91 14.59 19.37
C ASP A 368 18.11 14.00 18.58
N GLY A 369 18.89 14.80 17.83
CA GLY A 369 20.27 14.43 17.56
C GLY A 369 20.79 14.26 16.11
N PRO A 370 22.10 14.09 15.92
CA PRO A 370 22.94 14.58 14.81
C PRO A 370 23.18 13.62 13.64
N LEU A 371 22.20 12.82 13.15
CA LEU A 371 22.45 11.91 12.02
C LEU A 371 22.39 12.58 10.63
N LEU A 372 21.74 13.72 10.51
CA LEU A 372 21.63 14.48 9.25
C LEU A 372 22.73 15.54 9.07
N GLU A 373 23.54 15.85 10.10
CA GLU A 373 24.65 16.80 9.98
C GLU A 373 25.74 16.38 8.98
N ARG A 374 25.84 15.10 8.67
CA ARG A 374 26.83 14.57 7.73
C ARG A 374 26.55 14.93 6.28
N TRP A 375 25.30 15.26 5.93
CA TRP A 375 24.86 15.65 4.58
C TRP A 375 24.91 17.16 4.34
N PHE A 376 25.06 18.00 5.38
CA PHE A 376 24.87 19.44 5.31
C PHE A 376 26.12 20.29 5.57
N LYS A 377 27.30 19.76 5.30
CA LYS A 377 28.56 20.55 5.43
C LYS A 377 28.78 21.53 4.27
N ARG A 378 27.89 22.49 4.07
CA ARG A 378 28.14 23.83 3.49
C ARG A 378 26.85 24.63 3.44
N ARG A 379 26.45 25.25 4.55
CA ARG A 379 25.35 26.23 4.56
C ARG A 379 25.77 27.49 3.81
N ARG A 380 25.23 27.70 2.60
CA ARG A 380 25.24 29.03 1.99
C ARG A 380 24.13 29.85 2.64
N LYS A 381 24.42 31.12 2.99
CA LYS A 381 23.43 32.05 3.56
C LYS A 381 22.30 32.25 2.55
N VAL A 382 21.03 32.13 3.00
CA VAL A 382 19.86 32.34 2.13
C VAL A 382 19.66 33.82 1.82
N LYS A 383 19.08 34.13 0.66
CA LYS A 383 18.72 35.49 0.25
C LYS A 383 17.58 36.04 1.11
N GLU A 384 17.42 37.38 1.13
CA GLU A 384 16.27 38.05 1.73
C GLU A 384 14.94 37.54 1.11
N GLY A 385 13.89 37.42 1.92
CA GLY A 385 12.61 36.83 1.52
C GLY A 385 12.51 35.31 1.75
N TYR A 386 13.62 34.65 2.06
CA TYR A 386 13.66 33.22 2.36
C TYR A 386 14.18 32.98 3.78
N GLN A 387 13.69 31.89 4.37
CA GLN A 387 14.18 31.41 5.67
C GLN A 387 14.37 29.89 5.64
N VAL A 388 15.11 29.40 6.62
CA VAL A 388 15.36 27.96 6.77
C VAL A 388 14.59 27.45 7.98
N VAL A 389 13.60 26.61 7.72
CA VAL A 389 12.83 25.93 8.76
C VAL A 389 13.09 24.43 8.62
N ASN A 390 13.49 23.79 9.71
CA ASN A 390 13.79 22.35 9.72
C ASN A 390 14.74 21.91 8.57
N ASN A 391 15.78 22.70 8.35
CA ASN A 391 16.78 22.48 7.30
C ASN A 391 16.26 22.55 5.86
N ARG A 392 15.09 23.15 5.65
CA ARG A 392 14.44 23.34 4.35
C ARG A 392 14.22 24.82 4.08
N LEU A 393 14.30 25.17 2.80
CA LEU A 393 14.06 26.53 2.33
C LEU A 393 12.55 26.79 2.30
N THR A 394 12.10 27.86 2.94
CA THR A 394 10.74 28.37 2.85
C THR A 394 10.74 29.89 2.71
N VAL A 395 9.58 30.45 2.44
CA VAL A 395 9.38 31.89 2.31
C VAL A 395 9.11 32.51 3.68
N THR A 396 9.54 33.76 3.87
CA THR A 396 9.32 34.49 5.14
C THR A 396 7.90 35.03 5.25
N ASP A 397 7.32 35.48 4.13
CA ASP A 397 5.98 36.04 4.05
C ASP A 397 5.37 35.66 2.69
N GLU A 398 4.24 34.97 2.71
CA GLU A 398 3.57 34.46 1.51
C GLU A 398 3.02 35.62 0.63
N LYS A 399 2.49 36.69 1.24
CA LYS A 399 1.94 37.82 0.50
C LYS A 399 3.03 38.59 -0.24
N VAL A 400 4.16 38.82 0.44
CA VAL A 400 5.34 39.46 -0.15
C VAL A 400 5.91 38.58 -1.26
N PHE A 401 5.98 37.27 -1.04
CA PHE A 401 6.45 36.31 -2.03
C PHE A 401 5.57 36.31 -3.30
N LEU A 402 4.26 36.30 -3.16
CA LEU A 402 3.30 36.28 -4.29
C LEU A 402 3.13 37.66 -4.96
N SER A 403 3.63 38.74 -4.37
CA SER A 403 3.58 40.07 -4.98
C SER A 403 4.40 40.18 -6.25
N ASP A 404 5.44 39.35 -6.42
CA ASP A 404 6.19 39.21 -7.66
C ASP A 404 6.15 37.74 -8.12
N LYS A 405 5.41 37.48 -9.21
CA LYS A 405 5.22 36.15 -9.77
C LYS A 405 6.51 35.44 -10.18
N LEU A 406 7.59 36.18 -10.44
CA LEU A 406 8.94 35.61 -10.69
C LEU A 406 9.52 34.87 -9.47
N ASN A 407 9.03 35.15 -8.26
CA ASN A 407 9.46 34.44 -7.07
C ASN A 407 9.12 32.96 -7.10
N LEU A 408 8.10 32.55 -7.85
CA LEU A 408 7.78 31.14 -8.10
C LEU A 408 8.98 30.40 -8.75
N LEU A 409 9.73 31.07 -9.65
CA LEU A 409 10.96 30.52 -10.27
C LEU A 409 12.18 30.73 -9.35
N ARG A 410 12.29 31.90 -8.71
CA ARG A 410 13.42 32.24 -7.83
C ARG A 410 13.54 31.30 -6.63
N LEU A 411 12.45 30.73 -6.14
CA LEU A 411 12.46 29.72 -5.07
C LEU A 411 13.28 28.48 -5.48
N PHE A 412 13.13 28.02 -6.72
CA PHE A 412 13.90 26.89 -7.25
C PHE A 412 15.37 27.25 -7.49
N GLU A 413 15.63 28.46 -7.99
CA GLU A 413 17.00 28.98 -8.14
C GLU A 413 17.71 29.02 -6.79
N GLU A 414 17.06 29.54 -5.76
CA GLU A 414 17.62 29.64 -4.42
C GLU A 414 17.83 28.26 -3.77
N ALA A 415 16.90 27.33 -3.98
CA ALA A 415 17.03 25.94 -3.52
C ALA A 415 18.23 25.23 -4.16
N LEU A 416 18.47 25.41 -5.47
CA LEU A 416 19.66 24.88 -6.15
C LEU A 416 20.93 25.56 -5.67
N ARG A 417 20.93 26.90 -5.55
CA ARG A 417 22.09 27.69 -5.11
C ARG A 417 22.55 27.29 -3.72
N THR A 418 21.58 27.02 -2.80
CA THR A 418 21.86 26.65 -1.41
C THR A 418 22.06 25.16 -1.22
N GLY A 419 21.63 24.33 -2.19
CA GLY A 419 21.60 22.88 -2.08
C GLY A 419 20.49 22.38 -1.15
N MET A 420 19.59 23.26 -0.67
CA MET A 420 18.52 22.90 0.27
C MET A 420 17.29 22.31 -0.43
N LEU A 421 16.56 21.47 0.29
CA LEU A 421 15.22 21.07 -0.10
C LEU A 421 14.23 22.19 0.20
N ILE A 422 13.21 22.33 -0.65
CA ILE A 422 12.12 23.28 -0.42
C ILE A 422 11.18 22.71 0.63
N HIS A 423 10.71 23.54 1.55
CA HIS A 423 9.73 23.16 2.57
C HIS A 423 8.37 22.80 1.93
N PRO A 424 7.62 21.83 2.45
CA PRO A 424 6.32 21.44 1.90
C PRO A 424 5.35 22.60 1.74
N ASP A 425 5.26 23.50 2.72
CA ASP A 425 4.36 24.65 2.64
C ASP A 425 4.72 25.59 1.49
N ALA A 426 6.02 25.85 1.28
CA ALA A 426 6.46 26.63 0.13
C ALA A 426 6.17 25.90 -1.21
N MET A 427 6.23 24.56 -1.22
CA MET A 427 5.83 23.75 -2.38
C MET A 427 4.32 23.80 -2.62
N ARG A 428 3.49 23.75 -1.55
CA ARG A 428 2.04 23.94 -1.63
C ARG A 428 1.70 25.33 -2.15
N LEU A 429 2.35 26.35 -1.63
CA LEU A 429 2.18 27.75 -2.08
C LEU A 429 2.43 27.89 -3.58
N VAL A 430 3.52 27.31 -4.09
CA VAL A 430 3.78 27.31 -5.54
C VAL A 430 2.69 26.56 -6.31
N LYS A 431 2.32 25.36 -5.85
CA LYS A 431 1.31 24.51 -6.51
C LYS A 431 -0.05 25.21 -6.61
N SER A 432 -0.46 25.90 -5.55
CA SER A 432 -1.75 26.61 -5.49
C SER A 432 -1.76 27.92 -6.30
N ASN A 433 -0.62 28.37 -6.82
CA ASN A 433 -0.48 29.63 -7.55
C ASN A 433 0.19 29.46 -8.92
N LEU A 434 0.08 28.27 -9.53
CA LEU A 434 0.65 28.00 -10.85
C LEU A 434 -0.03 28.82 -11.98
N ASP A 435 -1.24 29.25 -11.79
CA ASP A 435 -1.99 30.15 -12.67
C ASP A 435 -1.31 31.52 -12.85
N LEU A 436 -0.49 31.95 -11.89
CA LEU A 436 0.32 33.17 -12.00
C LEU A 436 1.45 33.05 -13.07
N ILE A 437 1.77 31.82 -13.50
CA ILE A 437 2.73 31.58 -14.60
C ILE A 437 2.02 31.76 -15.94
N ASP A 438 1.66 32.98 -16.23
CA ASP A 438 1.01 33.39 -17.47
C ASP A 438 2.00 33.62 -18.64
N ASN A 439 1.47 33.94 -19.83
CA ASN A 439 2.31 34.20 -21.01
C ASN A 439 3.17 35.45 -20.83
N ASP A 440 2.69 36.47 -20.14
CA ASP A 440 3.44 37.69 -19.89
C ASP A 440 4.68 37.40 -19.04
N MET A 441 4.54 36.60 -17.99
CA MET A 441 5.67 36.14 -17.17
C MET A 441 6.70 35.37 -17.99
N ARG A 442 6.24 34.44 -18.86
CA ARG A 442 7.12 33.57 -19.66
C ARG A 442 7.95 34.35 -20.68
N THR A 443 7.43 35.43 -21.19
CA THR A 443 8.10 36.27 -22.19
C THR A 443 9.00 37.33 -21.56
N THR A 444 8.99 37.50 -20.22
CA THR A 444 9.88 38.46 -19.59
C THR A 444 11.35 38.02 -19.70
N PRO A 445 12.27 38.93 -20.04
CA PRO A 445 13.71 38.61 -20.15
C PRO A 445 14.26 38.03 -18.85
N GLU A 446 13.73 38.43 -17.69
CA GLU A 446 14.19 37.94 -16.40
C GLU A 446 13.72 36.51 -16.12
N ALA A 447 12.48 36.14 -16.46
CA ALA A 447 12.01 34.76 -16.35
C ALA A 447 12.85 33.80 -17.22
N GLN A 448 13.13 34.23 -18.45
CA GLN A 448 13.99 33.48 -19.38
C GLN A 448 15.41 33.33 -18.82
N ARG A 449 15.97 34.41 -18.25
CA ARG A 449 17.28 34.36 -17.60
C ARG A 449 17.30 33.38 -16.41
N ILE A 450 16.31 33.47 -15.50
CA ILE A 450 16.24 32.59 -14.36
C ILE A 450 16.11 31.13 -14.83
N PHE A 451 15.28 30.87 -15.82
CA PHE A 451 15.09 29.52 -16.37
C PHE A 451 16.38 28.98 -16.99
N LEU A 452 17.09 29.80 -17.77
CA LEU A 452 18.41 29.42 -18.35
C LEU A 452 19.45 29.21 -17.25
N ASP A 453 19.46 30.05 -16.21
CA ASP A 453 20.37 29.90 -15.09
C ASP A 453 20.11 28.60 -14.30
N LEU A 454 18.84 28.20 -14.14
CA LEU A 454 18.46 26.91 -13.57
C LEU A 454 19.01 25.73 -14.38
N MET A 455 19.05 25.88 -15.72
CA MET A 455 19.52 24.85 -16.66
C MET A 455 21.05 24.77 -16.76
N LEU A 456 21.75 25.91 -16.74
CA LEU A 456 23.13 26.00 -17.20
C LEU A 456 24.13 26.32 -16.08
N LYS A 457 23.71 26.96 -14.98
CA LYS A 457 24.62 27.47 -13.95
C LYS A 457 24.76 26.59 -12.69
N HIS A 458 23.92 25.58 -12.54
CA HIS A 458 23.91 24.76 -11.34
C HIS A 458 24.34 23.32 -11.63
N ASP A 459 25.02 22.70 -10.68
CA ASP A 459 25.57 21.33 -10.80
C ASP A 459 24.51 20.24 -10.97
N ASN A 460 23.22 20.52 -10.75
CA ASN A 460 22.14 19.54 -10.87
C ASN A 460 20.82 20.16 -11.38
N PRO A 461 20.78 20.61 -12.65
CA PRO A 461 19.57 21.21 -13.25
C PRO A 461 18.40 20.22 -13.31
N GLU A 462 18.67 18.92 -13.46
CA GLU A 462 17.67 17.87 -13.46
C GLU A 462 16.80 17.92 -12.20
N ARG A 463 17.38 18.21 -11.04
CA ARG A 463 16.68 18.27 -9.77
C ARG A 463 15.65 19.41 -9.73
N ALA A 464 15.95 20.59 -10.22
CA ALA A 464 15.00 21.71 -10.27
C ALA A 464 13.90 21.47 -11.29
N LEU A 465 14.28 21.04 -12.51
CA LEU A 465 13.32 20.74 -13.57
C LEU A 465 12.36 19.62 -13.20
N ARG A 466 12.87 18.58 -12.56
CA ARG A 466 12.05 17.49 -12.04
C ARG A 466 11.04 18.02 -11.01
N ARG A 467 11.49 18.90 -10.10
CA ARG A 467 10.62 19.54 -9.09
C ARG A 467 9.56 20.44 -9.72
N MET A 468 9.94 21.25 -10.68
CA MET A 468 9.01 22.11 -11.42
C MET A 468 8.00 21.29 -12.21
N ASN A 469 8.43 20.20 -12.85
CA ASN A 469 7.55 19.30 -13.58
C ASN A 469 6.58 18.55 -12.65
N GLU A 470 7.06 18.09 -11.49
CA GLU A 470 6.27 17.41 -10.47
C GLU A 470 5.15 18.29 -9.90
N LEU A 471 5.33 19.61 -9.89
CA LEU A 471 4.30 20.57 -9.50
C LEU A 471 3.36 20.98 -10.65
N GLY A 472 3.57 20.47 -11.86
CA GLY A 472 2.86 20.90 -13.08
C GLY A 472 3.42 22.19 -13.71
N GLY A 473 4.41 22.84 -13.12
CA GLY A 473 4.99 24.09 -13.61
C GLY A 473 5.68 23.97 -14.96
N TYR A 474 6.16 22.77 -15.33
CA TYR A 474 6.77 22.55 -16.64
C TYR A 474 5.74 22.56 -17.78
N TYR A 475 4.54 22.05 -17.55
CA TYR A 475 3.44 22.11 -18.52
C TYR A 475 2.89 23.54 -18.67
N ALA A 476 2.87 24.31 -17.58
CA ALA A 476 2.52 25.72 -17.63
C ALA A 476 3.49 26.53 -18.51
N THR A 477 4.72 26.07 -18.75
CA THR A 477 5.71 26.74 -19.62
C THR A 477 5.67 26.29 -21.08
N LYS A 478 4.91 25.22 -21.42
CA LYS A 478 5.03 24.53 -22.72
C LYS A 478 3.80 24.58 -23.64
N THR A 479 2.72 25.26 -23.30
CA THR A 479 1.56 25.36 -24.20
C THR A 479 1.71 26.53 -25.17
N HIS A 480 1.88 26.16 -26.41
CA HIS A 480 1.85 26.87 -27.69
C HIS A 480 3.23 27.15 -28.33
N SER A 481 3.70 26.19 -29.09
CA SER A 481 4.34 26.43 -30.40
C SER A 481 3.65 25.52 -31.39
#